data_fa8e3d0a92715be69c4c8aabe2939a36
#
_entry.id   fa8e3d0a92715be69c4c8aabe2939a36
#
_cell.length_a   1.000
_cell.length_b   1.000
_cell.length_c   1.000
_cell.angle_alpha   90.00
_cell.angle_beta   90.00
_cell.angle_gamma   90.00
#
_symmetry.space_group_name_H-M   'P 1'
#
loop_
_entity.id
_entity.type
_entity.pdbx_description
1 polymer ?
#
loop_
_entity_poly.entity_id
_entity_poly.type
_entity_poly.pdbx_seq_one_letter_code
_entity_poly.pdbx_strand_id
1 'polypeptide(L)'
;MNDLKDISLKRTLKNRHIQFIALGGAIGTGLFLGASSAIFAAGPAVLLGYLISGLMAFLIMRQLGEMDTEEPMAGSFSYFAYKYWGAFPGFLAGWNYWILYVMIGIAELTAVAAYAQYWFPGLATWETTLFFFSLISVVNIAAVKIYGEMEFAFSIVKITAICVMILTGGYILFFNPNLVAGATIKNLWQAARVGEHAGNLAFSGFLPHGIIGLIIAMPVITFSFGGLELVGITAAETENPKKTIPKAVNQVVFRILVFYIGSLAVLLSLYHWSNLKITDSLFVMIFDHIGFKYTAWTLNFIILTAALSAYNSCIYSNSRMLYGLALQKNAPQLFTKTSKIGVPIASLLFSSILTFLVVPLNYFIPNWVNVFQIIISFVVVCAIVNWWMITISHLKFKKQKKVEHFKTSFPSPFYPYSNYITLIFYFFILIAMALPQLGMAKQVVAIPLWLLIVFLGYKISKKKLQYRR
;
A
#
# COMPACT_ATOMS: atom_id res chain seq x y z
N MET A 1 -33.78 -12.34 -10.77
CA MET A 1 -32.64 -12.68 -9.87
C MET A 1 -31.82 -13.88 -10.37
N ASN A 2 -32.24 -14.59 -11.42
CA ASN A 2 -31.48 -15.75 -11.94
C ASN A 2 -30.36 -15.40 -12.93
N ASP A 3 -30.41 -14.24 -13.59
CA ASP A 3 -29.39 -13.86 -14.60
C ASP A 3 -28.06 -13.35 -14.02
N LEU A 4 -27.94 -13.20 -12.69
CA LEU A 4 -26.72 -12.75 -12.03
C LEU A 4 -25.75 -13.90 -11.66
N LYS A 5 -26.16 -15.16 -11.83
CA LYS A 5 -25.30 -16.31 -11.51
C LYS A 5 -24.20 -16.57 -12.53
N ASP A 6 -24.39 -16.14 -13.78
CA ASP A 6 -23.42 -16.35 -14.87
C ASP A 6 -22.36 -15.23 -14.99
N ILE A 7 -22.48 -14.15 -14.20
CA ILE A 7 -21.58 -12.98 -14.24
C ILE A 7 -20.76 -12.89 -12.94
N SER A 8 -20.33 -14.01 -12.40
CA SER A 8 -19.52 -14.00 -11.18
C SER A 8 -18.04 -14.19 -11.47
N LEU A 9 -17.19 -13.47 -10.71
CA LEU A 9 -15.75 -13.71 -10.68
C LEU A 9 -15.50 -15.17 -10.25
N LYS A 10 -14.56 -15.84 -10.94
CA LYS A 10 -14.25 -17.24 -10.62
C LYS A 10 -13.39 -17.34 -9.35
N ARG A 11 -13.77 -18.19 -8.41
CA ARG A 11 -13.00 -18.48 -7.19
C ARG A 11 -11.82 -19.38 -7.51
N THR A 12 -10.71 -18.79 -7.92
CA THR A 12 -9.48 -19.49 -8.35
C THR A 12 -8.27 -19.21 -7.48
N LEU A 13 -8.36 -18.24 -6.57
CA LEU A 13 -7.27 -17.90 -5.66
C LEU A 13 -7.25 -18.86 -4.47
N LYS A 14 -6.18 -19.67 -4.42
CA LYS A 14 -5.93 -20.62 -3.35
C LYS A 14 -5.44 -19.91 -2.08
N ASN A 15 -5.53 -20.59 -0.93
CA ASN A 15 -5.05 -20.08 0.35
C ASN A 15 -3.61 -19.55 0.28
N ARG A 16 -2.67 -20.26 -0.40
CA ARG A 16 -1.29 -19.78 -0.57
C ARG A 16 -1.23 -18.41 -1.25
N HIS A 17 -2.01 -18.19 -2.31
CA HIS A 17 -2.02 -16.90 -3.03
C HIS A 17 -2.47 -15.77 -2.09
N ILE A 18 -3.56 -15.95 -1.36
CA ILE A 18 -4.08 -14.93 -0.43
C ILE A 18 -3.10 -14.63 0.71
N GLN A 19 -2.45 -15.67 1.27
CA GLN A 19 -1.45 -15.47 2.32
C GLN A 19 -0.26 -14.65 1.82
N PHE A 20 0.24 -14.94 0.62
CA PHE A 20 1.36 -14.21 0.05
C PHE A 20 0.98 -12.83 -0.47
N ILE A 21 -0.24 -12.63 -0.98
CA ILE A 21 -0.80 -11.31 -1.27
C ILE A 21 -0.87 -10.48 0.02
N ALA A 22 -1.33 -11.06 1.13
CA ALA A 22 -1.39 -10.39 2.42
C ALA A 22 -0.01 -10.04 2.98
N LEU A 23 0.99 -10.92 2.80
CA LEU A 23 2.35 -10.71 3.29
C LEU A 23 3.16 -9.80 2.36
N GLY A 24 3.11 -10.03 1.07
CA GLY A 24 3.99 -9.42 0.07
C GLY A 24 3.36 -8.28 -0.72
N GLY A 25 2.04 -8.31 -0.96
CA GLY A 25 1.36 -7.36 -1.84
C GLY A 25 1.48 -5.89 -1.38
N ALA A 26 1.61 -5.65 -0.08
CA ALA A 26 1.83 -4.30 0.44
C ALA A 26 3.32 -4.00 0.77
N ILE A 27 4.27 -4.91 0.49
CA ILE A 27 5.70 -4.61 0.53
C ILE A 27 6.10 -4.11 -0.87
N GLY A 28 6.03 -2.82 -1.07
CA GLY A 28 6.41 -2.11 -2.30
C GLY A 28 7.50 -1.08 -2.01
N THR A 29 7.57 -0.05 -2.85
CA THR A 29 8.53 1.05 -2.71
C THR A 29 8.38 1.82 -1.40
N GLY A 30 7.23 1.76 -0.72
CA GLY A 30 7.00 2.40 0.59
C GLY A 30 7.99 1.99 1.66
N LEU A 31 8.35 0.69 1.74
CA LEU A 31 9.37 0.22 2.68
C LEU A 31 10.78 0.48 2.14
N PHE A 32 11.04 0.18 0.87
CA PHE A 32 12.40 0.22 0.31
C PHE A 32 12.91 1.64 0.03
N LEU A 33 12.03 2.57 -0.34
CA LEU A 33 12.37 3.98 -0.62
C LEU A 33 11.84 4.94 0.45
N GLY A 34 10.58 4.75 0.85
CA GLY A 34 9.93 5.65 1.82
C GLY A 34 10.59 5.63 3.19
N ALA A 35 11.15 4.49 3.62
CA ALA A 35 11.78 4.38 4.94
C ALA A 35 12.94 5.37 5.14
N SER A 36 13.73 5.69 4.10
CA SER A 36 14.84 6.63 4.19
C SER A 36 14.38 8.03 4.61
N SER A 37 13.33 8.54 3.97
CA SER A 37 12.76 9.85 4.31
C SER A 37 12.10 9.87 5.70
N ALA A 38 11.47 8.76 6.09
CA ALA A 38 10.88 8.63 7.42
C ALA A 38 11.95 8.59 8.53
N ILE A 39 13.06 7.88 8.31
CA ILE A 39 14.20 7.86 9.24
C ILE A 39 14.88 9.23 9.31
N PHE A 40 15.05 9.90 8.19
CA PHE A 40 15.62 11.24 8.18
C PHE A 40 14.79 12.22 9.02
N ALA A 41 13.47 12.11 8.99
CA ALA A 41 12.56 12.96 9.76
C ALA A 41 12.48 12.58 11.24
N ALA A 42 12.44 11.28 11.58
CA ALA A 42 12.17 10.81 12.95
C ALA A 42 13.38 10.22 13.68
N GLY A 43 14.48 9.93 12.96
CA GLY A 43 15.57 9.14 13.52
C GLY A 43 15.11 7.73 13.93
N PRO A 44 15.68 7.13 14.99
CA PRO A 44 15.29 5.82 15.49
C PRO A 44 13.82 5.72 15.94
N ALA A 45 13.19 6.83 16.30
CA ALA A 45 11.76 6.88 16.64
C ALA A 45 10.84 6.45 15.49
N VAL A 46 11.35 6.34 14.28
CA VAL A 46 10.64 5.73 13.14
C VAL A 46 10.08 4.34 13.48
N LEU A 47 10.79 3.56 14.32
CA LEU A 47 10.31 2.26 14.80
C LEU A 47 8.99 2.37 15.57
N LEU A 48 8.85 3.38 16.42
CA LEU A 48 7.61 3.68 17.13
C LEU A 48 6.52 4.11 16.13
N GLY A 49 6.87 4.92 15.13
CA GLY A 49 5.95 5.32 14.06
C GLY A 49 5.39 4.12 13.31
N TYR A 50 6.24 3.17 12.91
CA TYR A 50 5.81 1.93 12.25
C TYR A 50 4.98 1.04 13.17
N LEU A 51 5.29 0.97 14.48
CA LEU A 51 4.49 0.22 15.45
C LEU A 51 3.07 0.81 15.57
N ILE A 52 2.96 2.12 15.76
CA ILE A 52 1.67 2.80 15.92
C ILE A 52 0.84 2.72 14.63
N SER A 53 1.40 3.11 13.49
CA SER A 53 0.70 3.03 12.19
C SER A 53 0.33 1.61 11.83
N GLY A 54 1.21 0.64 12.12
CA GLY A 54 0.95 -0.77 11.90
C GLY A 54 -0.20 -1.30 12.74
N LEU A 55 -0.27 -0.91 14.01
CA LEU A 55 -1.40 -1.26 14.88
C LEU A 55 -2.72 -0.69 14.33
N MET A 56 -2.73 0.56 13.89
CA MET A 56 -3.93 1.18 13.29
C MET A 56 -4.32 0.46 12.00
N ALA A 57 -3.36 0.16 11.14
CA ALA A 57 -3.58 -0.61 9.92
C ALA A 57 -4.14 -2.02 10.22
N PHE A 58 -3.62 -2.71 11.24
CA PHE A 58 -4.16 -3.99 11.70
C PHE A 58 -5.61 -3.88 12.17
N LEU A 59 -5.97 -2.84 12.93
CA LEU A 59 -7.35 -2.63 13.38
C LEU A 59 -8.30 -2.43 12.20
N ILE A 60 -7.89 -1.67 11.17
CA ILE A 60 -8.68 -1.52 9.93
C ILE A 60 -8.84 -2.87 9.22
N MET A 61 -7.75 -3.65 9.12
CA MET A 61 -7.81 -4.97 8.51
C MET A 61 -8.71 -5.94 9.28
N ARG A 62 -8.79 -5.84 10.62
CA ARG A 62 -9.74 -6.60 11.43
C ARG A 62 -11.19 -6.19 11.15
N GLN A 63 -11.45 -4.89 10.99
CA GLN A 63 -12.78 -4.36 10.63
C GLN A 63 -13.21 -4.82 9.24
N LEU A 64 -12.32 -4.70 8.25
CA LEU A 64 -12.58 -5.17 6.89
C LEU A 64 -12.73 -6.68 6.83
N GLY A 65 -11.82 -7.42 7.48
CA GLY A 65 -11.83 -8.88 7.52
C GLY A 65 -13.07 -9.45 8.18
N GLU A 66 -13.64 -8.80 9.20
CA GLU A 66 -14.92 -9.20 9.78
C GLU A 66 -16.03 -9.13 8.73
N MET A 67 -16.13 -8.04 7.98
CA MET A 67 -17.15 -7.86 6.94
C MET A 67 -16.94 -8.85 5.77
N ASP A 68 -15.71 -8.99 5.27
CA ASP A 68 -15.38 -9.87 4.14
C ASP A 68 -15.51 -11.36 4.47
N THR A 69 -15.33 -11.75 5.74
CA THR A 69 -15.53 -13.14 6.18
C THR A 69 -17.01 -13.53 6.14
N GLU A 70 -17.89 -12.60 6.49
CA GLU A 70 -19.33 -12.84 6.46
C GLU A 70 -19.93 -12.67 5.05
N GLU A 71 -19.46 -11.68 4.29
CA GLU A 71 -20.01 -11.31 2.98
C GLU A 71 -18.88 -11.08 1.97
N PRO A 72 -18.24 -12.12 1.42
CA PRO A 72 -17.15 -11.99 0.45
C PRO A 72 -17.68 -11.54 -0.92
N MET A 73 -17.76 -10.23 -1.14
CA MET A 73 -18.36 -9.62 -2.32
C MET A 73 -17.34 -8.84 -3.16
N ALA A 74 -17.57 -8.81 -4.49
CA ALA A 74 -16.76 -8.01 -5.40
C ALA A 74 -16.85 -6.51 -5.05
N GLY A 75 -15.71 -5.84 -5.02
CA GLY A 75 -15.59 -4.44 -4.57
C GLY A 75 -15.50 -4.28 -3.06
N SER A 76 -15.59 -5.37 -2.25
CA SER A 76 -15.33 -5.41 -0.81
C SER A 76 -15.89 -4.17 -0.07
N PHE A 77 -15.03 -3.31 0.48
CA PHE A 77 -15.45 -2.15 1.26
C PHE A 77 -16.34 -1.14 0.50
N SER A 78 -16.24 -1.03 -0.83
CA SER A 78 -17.17 -0.23 -1.64
C SER A 78 -18.59 -0.84 -1.58
N TYR A 79 -18.70 -2.17 -1.63
CA TYR A 79 -19.97 -2.86 -1.45
C TYR A 79 -20.53 -2.66 -0.04
N PHE A 80 -19.70 -2.74 1.01
CA PHE A 80 -20.14 -2.51 2.38
C PHE A 80 -20.57 -1.07 2.62
N ALA A 81 -19.84 -0.09 2.07
CA ALA A 81 -20.26 1.30 2.12
C ALA A 81 -21.60 1.51 1.40
N TYR A 82 -21.80 0.89 0.24
CA TYR A 82 -23.08 0.94 -0.49
C TYR A 82 -24.22 0.32 0.32
N LYS A 83 -24.00 -0.88 0.86
CA LYS A 83 -25.04 -1.66 1.55
C LYS A 83 -25.42 -1.07 2.91
N TYR A 84 -24.44 -0.71 3.72
CA TYR A 84 -24.62 -0.34 5.13
C TYR A 84 -24.66 1.16 5.38
N TRP A 85 -24.14 1.98 4.45
CA TRP A 85 -24.12 3.43 4.62
C TRP A 85 -24.95 4.16 3.55
N GLY A 86 -24.96 3.69 2.33
CA GLY A 86 -25.80 4.21 1.26
C GLY A 86 -25.09 4.35 -0.08
N ALA A 87 -25.86 4.77 -1.09
CA ALA A 87 -25.41 4.78 -2.48
C ALA A 87 -24.22 5.71 -2.75
N PHE A 88 -24.22 6.94 -2.19
CA PHE A 88 -23.11 7.87 -2.36
C PHE A 88 -21.83 7.40 -1.66
N PRO A 89 -21.84 6.96 -0.40
CA PRO A 89 -20.66 6.37 0.23
C PRO A 89 -20.06 5.19 -0.57
N GLY A 90 -20.88 4.28 -1.09
CA GLY A 90 -20.39 3.19 -1.94
C GLY A 90 -19.75 3.68 -3.24
N PHE A 91 -20.35 4.70 -3.89
CA PHE A 91 -19.79 5.37 -5.05
C PHE A 91 -18.44 6.01 -4.73
N LEU A 92 -18.39 6.79 -3.64
CA LEU A 92 -17.17 7.47 -3.19
C LEU A 92 -16.06 6.47 -2.87
N ALA A 93 -16.33 5.44 -2.07
CA ALA A 93 -15.33 4.45 -1.67
C ALA A 93 -14.71 3.75 -2.89
N GLY A 94 -15.52 3.36 -3.86
CA GLY A 94 -15.03 2.66 -5.04
C GLY A 94 -14.23 3.54 -5.99
N TRP A 95 -14.71 4.74 -6.33
CA TRP A 95 -14.00 5.64 -7.23
C TRP A 95 -12.75 6.23 -6.58
N ASN A 96 -12.77 6.50 -5.26
CA ASN A 96 -11.60 6.96 -4.54
C ASN A 96 -10.50 5.87 -4.49
N TYR A 97 -10.88 4.60 -4.28
CA TYR A 97 -9.94 3.49 -4.34
C TYR A 97 -9.37 3.27 -5.75
N TRP A 98 -10.22 3.39 -6.76
CA TRP A 98 -9.79 3.23 -8.14
C TRP A 98 -8.73 4.26 -8.52
N ILE A 99 -8.94 5.56 -8.23
CA ILE A 99 -7.93 6.59 -8.52
C ILE A 99 -6.67 6.41 -7.65
N LEU A 100 -6.83 6.03 -6.38
CA LEU A 100 -5.73 5.69 -5.49
C LEU A 100 -4.79 4.68 -6.16
N TYR A 101 -5.34 3.57 -6.67
CA TYR A 101 -4.54 2.51 -7.26
C TYR A 101 -4.03 2.82 -8.67
N VAL A 102 -4.66 3.71 -9.40
CA VAL A 102 -4.07 4.31 -10.62
C VAL A 102 -2.81 5.11 -10.24
N MET A 103 -2.90 5.95 -9.21
CA MET A 103 -1.76 6.77 -8.76
C MET A 103 -0.62 5.92 -8.17
N ILE A 104 -0.93 4.88 -7.38
CA ILE A 104 0.08 3.92 -6.92
C ILE A 104 0.75 3.25 -8.12
N GLY A 105 -0.02 2.81 -9.12
CA GLY A 105 0.54 2.20 -10.34
C GLY A 105 1.50 3.12 -11.09
N ILE A 106 1.19 4.42 -11.17
CA ILE A 106 2.07 5.44 -11.75
C ILE A 106 3.35 5.58 -10.91
N ALA A 107 3.24 5.66 -9.58
CA ALA A 107 4.40 5.76 -8.69
C ALA A 107 5.32 4.53 -8.78
N GLU A 108 4.74 3.33 -8.74
CA GLU A 108 5.50 2.08 -8.81
C GLU A 108 6.21 1.91 -10.16
N LEU A 109 5.56 2.23 -11.29
CA LEU A 109 6.19 2.20 -12.61
C LEU A 109 7.30 3.25 -12.76
N THR A 110 7.14 4.43 -12.16
CA THR A 110 8.20 5.44 -12.12
C THR A 110 9.41 4.91 -11.35
N ALA A 111 9.19 4.25 -10.21
CA ALA A 111 10.26 3.60 -9.45
C ALA A 111 10.91 2.44 -10.23
N VAL A 112 10.12 1.58 -10.89
CA VAL A 112 10.61 0.51 -11.76
C VAL A 112 11.57 1.06 -12.81
N ALA A 113 11.19 2.16 -13.48
CA ALA A 113 12.02 2.78 -14.49
C ALA A 113 13.35 3.30 -13.91
N ALA A 114 13.31 3.94 -12.74
CA ALA A 114 14.51 4.42 -12.05
C ALA A 114 15.47 3.28 -11.69
N TYR A 115 14.96 2.18 -11.15
CA TYR A 115 15.79 1.02 -10.82
C TYR A 115 16.31 0.27 -12.06
N ALA A 116 15.52 0.22 -13.15
CA ALA A 116 15.93 -0.39 -14.39
C ALA A 116 17.14 0.32 -15.04
N GLN A 117 17.33 1.61 -14.79
CA GLN A 117 18.49 2.36 -15.28
C GLN A 117 19.84 1.83 -14.74
N TYR A 118 19.83 1.09 -13.62
CA TYR A 118 21.05 0.41 -13.16
C TYR A 118 21.62 -0.55 -14.20
N TRP A 119 20.75 -1.27 -14.93
CA TRP A 119 21.18 -2.20 -15.99
C TRP A 119 21.16 -1.59 -17.38
N PHE A 120 20.30 -0.57 -17.59
CA PHE A 120 20.06 0.06 -18.89
C PHE A 120 20.26 1.58 -18.82
N PRO A 121 21.48 2.07 -18.46
CA PRO A 121 21.72 3.50 -18.28
C PRO A 121 21.59 4.32 -19.58
N GLY A 122 21.64 3.67 -20.73
CA GLY A 122 21.47 4.31 -22.04
C GLY A 122 20.02 4.46 -22.50
N LEU A 123 19.04 3.83 -21.81
CA LEU A 123 17.64 3.97 -22.13
C LEU A 123 17.01 5.15 -21.38
N ALA A 124 16.14 5.89 -22.04
CA ALA A 124 15.36 6.93 -21.36
C ALA A 124 14.35 6.31 -20.37
N THR A 125 14.04 7.04 -19.29
CA THR A 125 13.12 6.57 -18.25
C THR A 125 11.74 6.19 -18.80
N TRP A 126 11.23 6.93 -19.80
CA TRP A 126 9.95 6.65 -20.41
C TRP A 126 9.95 5.35 -21.25
N GLU A 127 11.08 4.96 -21.85
CA GLU A 127 11.22 3.73 -22.65
C GLU A 127 11.14 2.49 -21.73
N THR A 128 11.88 2.51 -20.63
CA THR A 128 11.82 1.45 -19.62
C THR A 128 10.44 1.40 -18.96
N THR A 129 9.81 2.53 -18.69
CA THR A 129 8.42 2.61 -18.22
C THR A 129 7.45 1.95 -19.19
N LEU A 130 7.55 2.27 -20.48
CA LEU A 130 6.69 1.69 -21.53
C LEU A 130 6.85 0.19 -21.62
N PHE A 131 8.09 -0.30 -21.56
CA PHE A 131 8.38 -1.73 -21.59
C PHE A 131 7.70 -2.47 -20.43
N PHE A 132 7.94 -2.05 -19.19
CA PHE A 132 7.39 -2.74 -18.02
C PHE A 132 5.88 -2.56 -17.91
N PHE A 133 5.33 -1.40 -18.28
CA PHE A 133 3.88 -1.18 -18.39
C PHE A 133 3.26 -2.22 -19.33
N SER A 134 3.82 -2.38 -20.53
CA SER A 134 3.32 -3.32 -21.55
C SER A 134 3.41 -4.76 -21.07
N LEU A 135 4.56 -5.16 -20.52
CA LEU A 135 4.80 -6.50 -19.99
C LEU A 135 3.74 -6.92 -18.96
N ILE A 136 3.54 -6.10 -17.92
CA ILE A 136 2.61 -6.42 -16.84
C ILE A 136 1.15 -6.32 -17.30
N SER A 137 0.83 -5.38 -18.21
CA SER A 137 -0.53 -5.28 -18.77
C SER A 137 -0.92 -6.54 -19.57
N VAL A 138 -0.02 -7.07 -20.40
CA VAL A 138 -0.25 -8.31 -21.13
C VAL A 138 -0.47 -9.49 -20.17
N VAL A 139 0.34 -9.61 -19.15
CA VAL A 139 0.21 -10.68 -18.14
C VAL A 139 -1.15 -10.63 -17.45
N ASN A 140 -1.63 -9.45 -17.07
CA ASN A 140 -2.93 -9.31 -16.37
C ASN A 140 -4.14 -9.63 -17.26
N ILE A 141 -4.01 -9.53 -18.59
CA ILE A 141 -5.05 -9.96 -19.54
C ILE A 141 -5.13 -11.48 -19.60
N ALA A 142 -4.04 -12.20 -19.36
CA ALA A 142 -3.95 -13.64 -19.60
C ALA A 142 -4.83 -14.48 -18.66
N ALA A 143 -4.71 -14.38 -17.33
CA ALA A 143 -5.61 -15.07 -16.39
C ALA A 143 -5.38 -14.64 -14.92
N VAL A 144 -6.46 -14.71 -14.09
CA VAL A 144 -6.41 -14.48 -12.64
C VAL A 144 -5.42 -15.42 -11.93
N LYS A 145 -5.36 -16.68 -12.39
CA LYS A 145 -4.44 -17.67 -11.84
C LYS A 145 -2.97 -17.25 -12.07
N ILE A 146 -2.65 -16.67 -13.23
CA ILE A 146 -1.31 -16.18 -13.54
C ILE A 146 -0.96 -15.02 -12.62
N TYR A 147 -1.89 -14.09 -12.39
CA TYR A 147 -1.71 -13.03 -11.37
C TYR A 147 -1.33 -13.62 -10.00
N GLY A 148 -2.11 -14.61 -9.51
CA GLY A 148 -1.88 -15.23 -8.20
C GLY A 148 -0.52 -15.93 -8.10
N GLU A 149 -0.08 -16.65 -9.14
CA GLU A 149 1.23 -17.33 -9.16
C GLU A 149 2.40 -16.32 -9.28
N MET A 150 2.24 -15.25 -10.06
CA MET A 150 3.26 -14.20 -10.15
C MET A 150 3.41 -13.45 -8.82
N GLU A 151 2.28 -13.07 -8.18
CA GLU A 151 2.32 -12.40 -6.89
C GLU A 151 2.93 -13.28 -5.81
N PHE A 152 2.66 -14.60 -5.86
CA PHE A 152 3.32 -15.58 -5.02
C PHE A 152 4.84 -15.60 -5.23
N ALA A 153 5.30 -15.66 -6.48
CA ALA A 153 6.74 -15.65 -6.81
C ALA A 153 7.43 -14.35 -6.39
N PHE A 154 6.85 -13.21 -6.72
CA PHE A 154 7.38 -11.90 -6.29
C PHE A 154 7.42 -11.75 -4.77
N SER A 155 6.40 -12.24 -4.08
CA SER A 155 6.35 -12.19 -2.62
C SER A 155 7.44 -13.03 -1.97
N ILE A 156 7.74 -14.23 -2.51
CA ILE A 156 8.86 -15.05 -2.03
C ILE A 156 10.18 -14.29 -2.16
N VAL A 157 10.44 -13.66 -3.31
CA VAL A 157 11.67 -12.88 -3.52
C VAL A 157 11.81 -11.79 -2.47
N LYS A 158 10.76 -10.98 -2.26
CA LYS A 158 10.75 -9.87 -1.29
C LYS A 158 10.95 -10.36 0.15
N ILE A 159 10.18 -11.36 0.56
CA ILE A 159 10.23 -11.92 1.92
C ILE A 159 11.60 -12.53 2.20
N THR A 160 12.12 -13.33 1.27
CA THR A 160 13.46 -13.94 1.40
C THR A 160 14.53 -12.88 1.53
N ALA A 161 14.48 -11.83 0.70
CA ALA A 161 15.45 -10.73 0.76
C ALA A 161 15.45 -10.03 2.12
N ILE A 162 14.28 -9.70 2.67
CA ILE A 162 14.17 -9.05 3.98
C ILE A 162 14.65 -10.00 5.09
N CYS A 163 14.28 -11.28 5.05
CA CYS A 163 14.74 -12.28 6.01
C CYS A 163 16.27 -12.43 5.97
N VAL A 164 16.86 -12.56 4.78
CA VAL A 164 18.33 -12.65 4.61
C VAL A 164 18.99 -11.39 5.18
N MET A 165 18.44 -10.21 4.89
CA MET A 165 18.96 -8.96 5.42
C MET A 165 18.92 -8.92 6.95
N ILE A 166 17.79 -9.30 7.57
CA ILE A 166 17.66 -9.35 9.03
C ILE A 166 18.65 -10.34 9.65
N LEU A 167 18.77 -11.54 9.08
CA LEU A 167 19.68 -12.58 9.57
C LEU A 167 21.15 -12.16 9.40
N THR A 168 21.53 -11.63 8.24
CA THR A 168 22.89 -11.18 7.97
C THR A 168 23.26 -9.98 8.84
N GLY A 169 22.36 -9.00 8.94
CA GLY A 169 22.57 -7.83 9.79
C GLY A 169 22.64 -8.21 11.29
N GLY A 170 21.80 -9.14 11.73
CA GLY A 170 21.87 -9.70 13.07
C GLY A 170 23.18 -10.45 13.31
N TYR A 171 23.64 -11.25 12.35
CA TYR A 171 24.94 -11.92 12.43
C TYR A 171 26.09 -10.91 12.60
N ILE A 172 26.10 -9.85 11.80
CA ILE A 172 27.11 -8.78 11.90
C ILE A 172 27.07 -8.17 13.30
N LEU A 173 25.91 -7.75 13.79
CA LEU A 173 25.77 -7.09 15.08
C LEU A 173 26.25 -7.91 16.28
N PHE A 174 25.98 -9.22 16.29
CA PHE A 174 26.23 -10.07 17.44
C PHE A 174 27.54 -10.86 17.36
N PHE A 175 28.00 -11.19 16.15
CA PHE A 175 29.15 -12.10 15.97
C PHE A 175 30.34 -11.46 15.26
N ASN A 176 30.13 -10.42 14.44
CA ASN A 176 31.22 -9.77 13.70
C ASN A 176 31.02 -8.26 13.51
N PRO A 177 30.90 -7.47 14.61
CA PRO A 177 30.58 -6.04 14.55
C PRO A 177 31.64 -5.21 13.82
N ASN A 178 32.86 -5.72 13.69
CA ASN A 178 33.96 -5.03 13.00
C ASN A 178 33.79 -5.02 11.48
N LEU A 179 32.90 -5.84 10.92
CA LEU A 179 32.65 -5.88 9.48
C LEU A 179 32.01 -4.61 8.96
N VAL A 180 31.19 -3.94 9.78
CA VAL A 180 30.60 -2.65 9.48
C VAL A 180 31.04 -1.64 10.52
N ALA A 181 31.85 -0.66 10.12
CA ALA A 181 32.39 0.35 11.03
C ALA A 181 31.26 1.08 11.76
N GLY A 182 31.27 1.02 13.11
CA GLY A 182 30.26 1.66 13.94
C GLY A 182 28.97 0.86 14.14
N ALA A 183 28.90 -0.39 13.72
CA ALA A 183 27.75 -1.27 13.97
C ALA A 183 27.57 -1.53 15.47
N THR A 184 26.46 -1.09 16.03
CA THR A 184 26.10 -1.28 17.44
C THR A 184 24.61 -1.01 17.66
N ILE A 185 23.98 -1.78 18.54
CA ILE A 185 22.60 -1.54 18.99
C ILE A 185 22.47 -0.14 19.63
N LYS A 186 23.56 0.40 20.19
CA LYS A 186 23.60 1.75 20.80
C LYS A 186 23.25 2.86 19.79
N ASN A 187 23.39 2.62 18.48
CA ASN A 187 22.99 3.56 17.44
C ASN A 187 21.51 3.97 17.52
N LEU A 188 20.67 3.15 18.15
CA LEU A 188 19.26 3.46 18.40
C LEU A 188 19.07 4.53 19.49
N TRP A 189 20.07 4.79 20.33
CA TRP A 189 20.00 5.73 21.47
C TRP A 189 21.09 6.78 21.47
N GLN A 190 22.13 6.63 20.67
CA GLN A 190 23.22 7.62 20.62
C GLN A 190 22.77 8.90 19.91
N ALA A 191 23.22 10.04 20.44
CA ALA A 191 23.11 11.32 19.76
C ALA A 191 23.93 11.32 18.46
N ALA A 192 23.52 12.11 17.47
CA ALA A 192 24.32 12.34 16.28
C ALA A 192 25.73 12.80 16.67
N ARG A 193 26.77 12.19 16.07
CA ARG A 193 28.14 12.65 16.26
C ARG A 193 28.24 14.09 15.76
N VAL A 194 28.87 14.95 16.57
CA VAL A 194 29.05 16.38 16.28
C VAL A 194 29.68 16.53 14.90
N GLY A 195 29.01 17.18 13.97
CA GLY A 195 29.58 17.54 12.66
C GLY A 195 28.58 17.89 11.57
N GLU A 196 27.46 17.22 11.41
CA GLU A 196 26.70 17.41 10.18
C GLU A 196 25.24 17.86 10.32
N HIS A 197 24.57 17.65 11.45
CA HIS A 197 23.21 18.17 11.68
C HIS A 197 22.93 18.37 13.17
N ALA A 198 23.65 19.31 13.81
CA ALA A 198 23.38 19.72 15.19
C ALA A 198 22.11 20.59 15.26
N GLY A 199 20.95 20.00 15.00
CA GLY A 199 19.66 20.61 15.30
C GLY A 199 19.21 20.20 16.69
N ASN A 200 19.08 21.17 17.60
CA ASN A 200 18.51 21.11 18.95
C ASN A 200 18.78 19.81 19.74
N LEU A 201 19.85 19.79 20.49
CA LEU A 201 20.31 18.74 21.41
C LEU A 201 19.35 18.39 22.57
N ALA A 202 18.13 18.90 22.59
CA ALA A 202 17.17 18.69 23.69
C ALA A 202 16.64 17.24 23.78
N PHE A 203 16.72 16.45 22.69
CA PHE A 203 16.29 15.05 22.65
C PHE A 203 17.34 14.19 21.95
N SER A 204 18.57 14.15 22.49
CA SER A 204 19.59 13.23 22.06
C SER A 204 19.14 11.78 22.30
N GLY A 205 19.33 10.89 21.33
CA GLY A 205 19.02 9.48 21.47
C GLY A 205 17.88 9.01 20.55
N PHE A 206 16.88 8.33 21.10
CA PHE A 206 15.82 7.69 20.33
C PHE A 206 14.91 8.66 19.54
N LEU A 207 14.71 9.88 20.04
CA LEU A 207 13.87 10.94 19.44
C LEU A 207 14.71 12.19 19.08
N PRO A 208 15.68 12.12 18.15
CA PRO A 208 16.61 13.22 17.88
C PRO A 208 15.94 14.50 17.38
N HIS A 209 14.78 14.38 16.72
CA HIS A 209 13.98 15.50 16.23
C HIS A 209 12.70 15.73 17.06
N GLY A 210 12.65 15.15 18.27
CA GLY A 210 11.49 15.22 19.15
C GLY A 210 10.24 14.56 18.54
N ILE A 211 9.11 14.82 19.19
CA ILE A 211 7.80 14.30 18.74
C ILE A 211 7.39 14.86 17.36
N ILE A 212 7.83 16.09 17.05
CA ILE A 212 7.53 16.73 15.76
C ILE A 212 8.14 15.96 14.61
N GLY A 213 9.40 15.51 14.74
CA GLY A 213 10.04 14.66 13.73
C GLY A 213 9.29 13.36 13.49
N LEU A 214 8.78 12.72 14.55
CA LEU A 214 7.95 11.54 14.43
C LEU A 214 6.63 11.86 13.69
N ILE A 215 5.94 12.96 14.03
CA ILE A 215 4.71 13.38 13.36
C ILE A 215 4.97 13.65 11.87
N ILE A 216 6.08 14.29 11.52
CA ILE A 216 6.49 14.53 10.13
C ILE A 216 6.72 13.24 9.36
N ALA A 217 7.24 12.19 10.00
CA ALA A 217 7.46 10.89 9.36
C ALA A 217 6.15 10.09 9.13
N MET A 218 5.10 10.33 9.91
CA MET A 218 3.88 9.51 9.92
C MET A 218 3.18 9.38 8.57
N PRO A 219 3.04 10.39 7.70
CA PRO A 219 2.42 10.22 6.38
C PRO A 219 3.16 9.21 5.51
N VAL A 220 4.49 9.26 5.46
CA VAL A 220 5.32 8.32 4.68
C VAL A 220 5.25 6.91 5.27
N ILE A 221 5.29 6.80 6.61
CA ILE A 221 5.09 5.52 7.31
C ILE A 221 3.70 4.95 6.98
N THR A 222 2.66 5.80 6.98
CA THR A 222 1.28 5.42 6.64
C THR A 222 1.18 4.88 5.21
N PHE A 223 1.89 5.52 4.25
CA PHE A 223 1.99 5.01 2.87
C PHE A 223 2.51 3.57 2.79
N SER A 224 3.48 3.21 3.64
CA SER A 224 4.06 1.87 3.66
C SER A 224 3.07 0.76 4.06
N PHE A 225 1.89 1.12 4.60
CA PHE A 225 0.80 0.20 4.93
C PHE A 225 -0.32 0.17 3.88
N GLY A 226 -0.23 0.98 2.82
CA GLY A 226 -1.12 0.88 1.66
C GLY A 226 -1.04 -0.50 1.02
N GLY A 227 -2.18 -1.01 0.52
CA GLY A 227 -2.26 -2.33 -0.10
C GLY A 227 -2.67 -3.47 0.84
N LEU A 228 -2.82 -3.24 2.14
CA LEU A 228 -3.34 -4.24 3.07
C LEU A 228 -4.77 -4.67 2.70
N GLU A 229 -5.59 -3.73 2.26
CA GLU A 229 -6.98 -3.93 1.85
C GLU A 229 -7.15 -4.81 0.59
N LEU A 230 -6.06 -5.15 -0.11
CA LEU A 230 -6.04 -6.14 -1.19
C LEU A 230 -6.65 -7.48 -0.78
N VAL A 231 -6.46 -7.89 0.47
CA VAL A 231 -7.07 -9.10 1.02
C VAL A 231 -8.60 -9.05 0.87
N GLY A 232 -9.20 -7.89 1.13
CA GLY A 232 -10.63 -7.68 0.94
C GLY A 232 -11.04 -7.73 -0.54
N ILE A 233 -10.28 -7.08 -1.42
CA ILE A 233 -10.55 -7.08 -2.87
C ILE A 233 -10.49 -8.50 -3.45
N THR A 234 -9.62 -9.37 -2.93
CA THR A 234 -9.49 -10.77 -3.36
C THR A 234 -10.56 -11.69 -2.75
N ALA A 235 -11.35 -11.22 -1.78
CA ALA A 235 -12.30 -12.06 -1.04
C ALA A 235 -13.31 -12.77 -1.94
N ALA A 236 -13.82 -12.09 -2.97
CA ALA A 236 -14.79 -12.66 -3.92
C ALA A 236 -14.21 -13.78 -4.81
N GLU A 237 -12.89 -13.77 -5.05
CA GLU A 237 -12.17 -14.77 -5.87
C GLU A 237 -11.47 -15.85 -5.02
N THR A 238 -11.59 -15.78 -3.70
CA THR A 238 -11.00 -16.73 -2.74
C THR A 238 -11.85 -18.02 -2.64
N GLU A 239 -11.19 -19.20 -2.73
CA GLU A 239 -11.88 -20.50 -2.65
C GLU A 239 -12.62 -20.71 -1.33
N ASN A 240 -12.00 -20.37 -0.19
CA ASN A 240 -12.55 -20.52 1.17
C ASN A 240 -12.40 -19.25 2.00
N PRO A 241 -13.20 -18.19 1.74
CA PRO A 241 -13.02 -16.88 2.36
C PRO A 241 -13.13 -16.94 3.90
N LYS A 242 -14.08 -17.69 4.45
CA LYS A 242 -14.29 -17.82 5.91
C LYS A 242 -13.07 -18.35 6.68
N LYS A 243 -12.21 -19.16 6.05
CA LYS A 243 -10.98 -19.70 6.67
C LYS A 243 -9.76 -18.88 6.29
N THR A 244 -9.71 -18.43 5.03
CA THR A 244 -8.51 -17.81 4.45
C THR A 244 -8.35 -16.37 4.87
N ILE A 245 -9.44 -15.57 4.89
CA ILE A 245 -9.39 -14.15 5.24
C ILE A 245 -8.96 -13.93 6.70
N PRO A 246 -9.54 -14.60 7.72
CA PRO A 246 -9.08 -14.46 9.10
C PRO A 246 -7.59 -14.77 9.27
N LYS A 247 -7.09 -15.82 8.60
CA LYS A 247 -5.68 -16.18 8.64
C LYS A 247 -4.80 -15.10 8.02
N ALA A 248 -5.16 -14.59 6.84
CA ALA A 248 -4.44 -13.53 6.15
C ALA A 248 -4.39 -12.24 6.96
N VAL A 249 -5.51 -11.83 7.55
CA VAL A 249 -5.58 -10.63 8.39
C VAL A 249 -4.71 -10.75 9.65
N ASN A 250 -4.73 -11.92 10.31
CA ASN A 250 -3.89 -12.13 11.51
C ASN A 250 -2.39 -12.13 11.20
N GLN A 251 -1.97 -12.53 10.00
CA GLN A 251 -0.56 -12.47 9.57
C GLN A 251 -0.04 -11.04 9.39
N VAL A 252 -0.91 -10.04 9.28
CA VAL A 252 -0.50 -8.62 9.21
C VAL A 252 0.34 -8.21 10.42
N VAL A 253 0.02 -8.70 11.62
CA VAL A 253 0.81 -8.42 12.84
C VAL A 253 2.24 -8.92 12.69
N PHE A 254 2.39 -10.19 12.29
CA PHE A 254 3.72 -10.79 12.08
C PHE A 254 4.52 -10.00 11.04
N ARG A 255 3.87 -9.59 9.95
CA ARG A 255 4.47 -8.76 8.92
C ARG A 255 5.00 -7.45 9.49
N ILE A 256 4.20 -6.73 10.28
CA ILE A 256 4.58 -5.46 10.88
C ILE A 256 5.81 -5.66 11.76
N LEU A 257 5.77 -6.63 12.67
CA LEU A 257 6.84 -6.87 13.62
C LEU A 257 8.16 -7.28 12.95
N VAL A 258 8.11 -8.20 12.00
CA VAL A 258 9.32 -8.75 11.37
C VAL A 258 9.81 -7.86 10.23
N PHE A 259 8.95 -7.57 9.26
CA PHE A 259 9.40 -6.95 8.01
C PHE A 259 9.57 -5.44 8.08
N TYR A 260 8.84 -4.76 8.96
CA TYR A 260 9.03 -3.32 9.14
C TYR A 260 9.91 -3.04 10.36
N ILE A 261 9.47 -3.40 11.55
CA ILE A 261 10.20 -3.05 12.78
C ILE A 261 11.51 -3.81 12.86
N GLY A 262 11.51 -5.14 12.63
CA GLY A 262 12.72 -5.96 12.70
C GLY A 262 13.77 -5.54 11.68
N SER A 263 13.38 -5.32 10.43
CA SER A 263 14.31 -4.89 9.38
C SER A 263 14.93 -3.52 9.67
N LEU A 264 14.11 -2.55 10.05
CA LEU A 264 14.57 -1.19 10.35
C LEU A 264 15.40 -1.13 11.65
N ALA A 265 15.06 -1.92 12.66
CA ALA A 265 15.85 -2.00 13.90
C ALA A 265 17.26 -2.53 13.62
N VAL A 266 17.38 -3.60 12.84
CA VAL A 266 18.68 -4.13 12.42
C VAL A 266 19.45 -3.08 11.62
N LEU A 267 18.81 -2.45 10.65
CA LEU A 267 19.43 -1.45 9.78
C LEU A 267 19.95 -0.25 10.56
N LEU A 268 19.13 0.32 11.46
CA LEU A 268 19.51 1.45 12.29
C LEU A 268 20.56 1.09 13.36
N SER A 269 20.69 -0.22 13.69
CA SER A 269 21.77 -0.70 14.53
C SER A 269 23.09 -0.84 13.77
N LEU A 270 23.04 -1.20 12.47
CA LEU A 270 24.25 -1.27 11.63
C LEU A 270 24.78 0.12 11.25
N TYR A 271 23.88 1.05 10.98
CA TYR A 271 24.22 2.41 10.55
C TYR A 271 23.56 3.44 11.45
N HIS A 272 24.34 4.42 11.90
CA HIS A 272 23.76 5.53 12.61
C HIS A 272 22.85 6.34 11.67
N TRP A 273 21.65 6.69 12.13
CA TRP A 273 20.61 7.33 11.32
C TRP A 273 21.07 8.63 10.63
N SER A 274 22.00 9.41 11.24
CA SER A 274 22.52 10.66 10.67
C SER A 274 23.43 10.47 9.45
N ASN A 275 23.93 9.28 9.21
CA ASN A 275 24.78 8.96 8.06
C ASN A 275 23.97 8.52 6.83
N LEU A 276 22.64 8.45 6.95
CA LEU A 276 21.76 8.00 5.89
C LEU A 276 21.35 9.17 4.99
N LYS A 277 21.36 8.96 3.67
CA LYS A 277 20.89 9.94 2.68
C LYS A 277 19.48 9.58 2.24
N ILE A 278 18.63 10.59 2.00
CA ILE A 278 17.24 10.41 1.58
C ILE A 278 17.14 9.68 0.23
N THR A 279 18.15 9.84 -0.62
CA THR A 279 18.19 9.28 -1.98
C THR A 279 18.60 7.81 -2.03
N ASP A 280 19.20 7.29 -0.96
CA ASP A 280 19.78 5.96 -0.96
C ASP A 280 18.75 4.94 -0.49
N SER A 281 18.64 3.81 -1.18
CA SER A 281 17.94 2.66 -0.62
C SER A 281 18.76 2.11 0.53
N LEU A 282 18.21 2.21 1.75
CA LEU A 282 18.85 1.73 2.97
C LEU A 282 19.28 0.26 2.89
N PHE A 283 18.51 -0.52 2.17
CA PHE A 283 18.79 -1.94 1.95
C PHE A 283 20.03 -2.15 1.06
N VAL A 284 20.28 -1.24 0.09
CA VAL A 284 21.48 -1.27 -0.75
C VAL A 284 22.74 -0.98 0.06
N MET A 285 22.68 0.01 0.96
CA MET A 285 23.85 0.42 1.76
C MET A 285 24.41 -0.71 2.64
N ILE A 286 23.53 -1.53 3.25
CA ILE A 286 23.99 -2.62 4.14
C ILE A 286 24.84 -3.61 3.38
N PHE A 287 24.42 -4.00 2.23
CA PHE A 287 25.06 -5.07 1.49
C PHE A 287 26.30 -4.59 0.72
N ASP A 288 26.38 -3.30 0.38
CA ASP A 288 27.55 -2.73 -0.30
C ASP A 288 28.79 -2.76 0.61
N HIS A 289 28.61 -2.57 1.91
CA HIS A 289 29.70 -2.64 2.90
C HIS A 289 30.15 -4.06 3.25
N ILE A 290 29.34 -5.09 2.95
CA ILE A 290 29.71 -6.49 3.19
C ILE A 290 30.71 -7.01 2.12
N GLY A 291 30.98 -6.20 1.09
CA GLY A 291 31.96 -6.53 0.06
C GLY A 291 31.49 -7.64 -0.91
N PHE A 292 30.20 -7.89 -0.98
CA PHE A 292 29.66 -8.89 -1.90
C PHE A 292 29.59 -8.28 -3.31
N LYS A 293 30.41 -8.75 -4.24
CA LYS A 293 30.59 -8.20 -5.61
C LYS A 293 29.29 -7.98 -6.42
N TYR A 294 28.20 -8.67 -6.05
CA TYR A 294 26.91 -8.61 -6.75
C TYR A 294 25.80 -7.97 -5.92
N THR A 295 26.13 -7.32 -4.83
CA THR A 295 25.14 -6.80 -3.87
C THR A 295 24.22 -5.76 -4.49
N ALA A 296 24.77 -4.74 -5.13
CA ALA A 296 24.01 -3.69 -5.78
C ALA A 296 23.08 -4.27 -6.86
N TRP A 297 23.58 -5.24 -7.65
CA TRP A 297 22.80 -5.95 -8.66
C TRP A 297 21.59 -6.68 -8.05
N THR A 298 21.84 -7.50 -7.03
CA THR A 298 20.81 -8.31 -6.38
C THR A 298 19.73 -7.44 -5.74
N LEU A 299 20.14 -6.36 -5.08
CA LEU A 299 19.18 -5.48 -4.39
C LEU A 299 18.36 -4.64 -5.35
N ASN A 300 18.98 -4.07 -6.39
CA ASN A 300 18.19 -3.41 -7.44
C ASN A 300 17.19 -4.38 -8.07
N PHE A 301 17.56 -5.64 -8.28
CA PHE A 301 16.65 -6.68 -8.77
C PHE A 301 15.48 -6.92 -7.78
N ILE A 302 15.77 -7.04 -6.49
CA ILE A 302 14.73 -7.23 -5.46
C ILE A 302 13.77 -6.05 -5.42
N ILE A 303 14.27 -4.81 -5.44
CA ILE A 303 13.44 -3.62 -5.37
C ILE A 303 12.63 -3.46 -6.67
N LEU A 304 13.25 -3.71 -7.82
CA LEU A 304 12.56 -3.75 -9.12
C LEU A 304 11.40 -4.75 -9.10
N THR A 305 11.64 -5.97 -8.64
CA THR A 305 10.59 -7.00 -8.55
C THR A 305 9.53 -6.65 -7.52
N ALA A 306 9.88 -5.96 -6.44
CA ALA A 306 8.92 -5.47 -5.44
C ALA A 306 7.99 -4.41 -6.03
N ALA A 307 8.53 -3.45 -6.79
CA ALA A 307 7.76 -2.41 -7.46
C ALA A 307 6.87 -3.00 -8.58
N LEU A 308 7.39 -3.96 -9.37
CA LEU A 308 6.61 -4.68 -10.38
C LEU A 308 5.45 -5.48 -9.78
N SER A 309 5.65 -6.12 -8.63
CA SER A 309 4.60 -6.82 -7.90
C SER A 309 3.52 -5.85 -7.40
N ALA A 310 3.91 -4.71 -6.83
CA ALA A 310 2.96 -3.69 -6.40
C ALA A 310 2.15 -3.15 -7.60
N TYR A 311 2.80 -2.87 -8.73
CA TYR A 311 2.11 -2.47 -9.95
C TYR A 311 1.16 -3.54 -10.50
N ASN A 312 1.57 -4.81 -10.51
CA ASN A 312 0.73 -5.95 -10.87
C ASN A 312 -0.55 -6.01 -10.01
N SER A 313 -0.40 -5.80 -8.71
CA SER A 313 -1.52 -5.73 -7.76
C SER A 313 -2.43 -4.51 -8.00
N CYS A 314 -1.88 -3.39 -8.48
CA CYS A 314 -2.67 -2.21 -8.86
C CYS A 314 -3.61 -2.49 -10.03
N ILE A 315 -3.12 -3.10 -11.11
CA ILE A 315 -3.95 -3.46 -12.27
C ILE A 315 -5.05 -4.43 -11.86
N TYR A 316 -4.70 -5.47 -11.08
CA TYR A 316 -5.65 -6.43 -10.58
C TYR A 316 -6.76 -5.73 -9.77
N SER A 317 -6.41 -4.94 -8.77
CA SER A 317 -7.36 -4.28 -7.87
C SER A 317 -8.27 -3.30 -8.59
N ASN A 318 -7.73 -2.48 -9.48
CA ASN A 318 -8.47 -1.51 -10.26
C ASN A 318 -9.56 -2.15 -11.10
N SER A 319 -9.23 -3.25 -11.76
CA SER A 319 -10.20 -3.95 -12.61
C SER A 319 -11.34 -4.56 -11.78
N ARG A 320 -11.07 -5.07 -10.57
CA ARG A 320 -12.10 -5.64 -9.67
C ARG A 320 -12.93 -4.57 -9.01
N MET A 321 -12.34 -3.43 -8.68
CA MET A 321 -13.09 -2.31 -8.12
C MET A 321 -14.10 -1.75 -9.13
N LEU A 322 -13.69 -1.50 -10.38
CA LEU A 322 -14.60 -1.05 -11.43
C LEU A 322 -15.70 -2.07 -11.73
N TYR A 323 -15.36 -3.35 -11.74
CA TYR A 323 -16.34 -4.43 -11.86
C TYR A 323 -17.37 -4.40 -10.71
N GLY A 324 -16.91 -4.26 -9.47
CA GLY A 324 -17.78 -4.13 -8.29
C GLY A 324 -18.69 -2.89 -8.35
N LEU A 325 -18.14 -1.75 -8.74
CA LEU A 325 -18.92 -0.51 -8.97
C LEU A 325 -19.98 -0.67 -10.05
N ALA A 326 -19.66 -1.37 -11.14
CA ALA A 326 -20.63 -1.63 -12.23
C ALA A 326 -21.77 -2.57 -11.79
N LEU A 327 -21.48 -3.58 -10.95
CA LEU A 327 -22.51 -4.42 -10.32
C LEU A 327 -23.45 -3.60 -9.43
N GLN A 328 -22.93 -2.60 -8.74
CA GLN A 328 -23.70 -1.66 -7.91
C GLN A 328 -24.44 -0.58 -8.74
N LYS A 329 -24.32 -0.59 -10.07
CA LYS A 329 -24.79 0.48 -10.98
C LYS A 329 -24.15 1.84 -10.73
N ASN A 330 -22.96 1.85 -10.13
CA ASN A 330 -22.14 3.04 -9.81
C ASN A 330 -21.07 3.31 -10.89
N ALA A 331 -20.96 2.43 -11.90
CA ALA A 331 -20.10 2.58 -13.08
C ALA A 331 -20.80 2.02 -14.31
N PRO A 332 -20.30 2.29 -15.54
CA PRO A 332 -20.86 1.77 -16.79
C PRO A 332 -20.97 0.24 -16.77
N GLN A 333 -22.10 -0.29 -17.27
CA GLN A 333 -22.37 -1.74 -17.32
C GLN A 333 -21.35 -2.52 -18.18
N LEU A 334 -20.63 -1.84 -19.08
CA LEU A 334 -19.54 -2.41 -19.86
C LEU A 334 -18.49 -3.11 -18.93
N PHE A 335 -18.27 -2.57 -17.75
CA PHE A 335 -17.28 -3.08 -16.79
C PHE A 335 -17.70 -4.37 -16.08
N THR A 336 -18.96 -4.83 -16.23
CA THR A 336 -19.39 -6.14 -15.73
C THR A 336 -19.03 -7.29 -16.68
N LYS A 337 -18.60 -6.98 -17.93
CA LYS A 337 -18.24 -8.02 -18.89
C LYS A 337 -16.91 -8.67 -18.51
N THR A 338 -16.95 -9.98 -18.29
CA THR A 338 -15.77 -10.81 -18.04
C THR A 338 -15.42 -11.65 -19.25
N SER A 339 -14.15 -11.98 -19.41
CA SER A 339 -13.68 -12.97 -20.38
C SER A 339 -14.13 -14.40 -19.96
N LYS A 340 -13.97 -15.39 -20.86
CA LYS A 340 -14.24 -16.81 -20.56
C LYS A 340 -13.44 -17.34 -19.34
N ILE A 341 -12.33 -16.69 -19.01
CA ILE A 341 -11.46 -17.04 -17.88
C ILE A 341 -11.75 -16.21 -16.63
N GLY A 342 -12.77 -15.34 -16.64
CA GLY A 342 -13.22 -14.56 -15.47
C GLY A 342 -12.50 -13.22 -15.26
N VAL A 343 -11.73 -12.72 -16.25
CA VAL A 343 -11.05 -11.41 -16.16
C VAL A 343 -12.00 -10.31 -16.68
N PRO A 344 -12.22 -9.22 -15.94
CA PRO A 344 -13.02 -8.07 -16.36
C PRO A 344 -12.20 -7.17 -17.32
N ILE A 345 -12.10 -7.57 -18.58
CA ILE A 345 -11.21 -6.97 -19.59
C ILE A 345 -11.47 -5.48 -19.81
N ALA A 346 -12.76 -5.07 -19.91
CA ALA A 346 -13.09 -3.65 -20.14
C ALA A 346 -12.62 -2.77 -18.97
N SER A 347 -12.78 -3.24 -17.72
CA SER A 347 -12.32 -2.56 -16.52
C SER A 347 -10.79 -2.47 -16.47
N LEU A 348 -10.11 -3.56 -16.84
CA LEU A 348 -8.66 -3.65 -16.90
C LEU A 348 -8.10 -2.66 -17.92
N LEU A 349 -8.59 -2.70 -19.16
CA LEU A 349 -8.13 -1.80 -20.24
C LEU A 349 -8.37 -0.32 -19.88
N PHE A 350 -9.52 0.02 -19.33
CA PHE A 350 -9.82 1.39 -18.93
C PHE A 350 -8.84 1.89 -17.86
N SER A 351 -8.53 1.07 -16.84
CA SER A 351 -7.56 1.41 -15.81
C SER A 351 -6.14 1.52 -16.38
N SER A 352 -5.77 0.62 -17.29
CA SER A 352 -4.45 0.64 -17.94
C SER A 352 -4.24 1.88 -18.80
N ILE A 353 -5.26 2.36 -19.52
CA ILE A 353 -5.19 3.60 -20.33
C ILE A 353 -4.84 4.80 -19.44
N LEU A 354 -5.42 4.89 -18.23
CA LEU A 354 -5.09 5.99 -17.32
C LEU A 354 -3.71 5.82 -16.68
N THR A 355 -3.33 4.60 -16.32
CA THR A 355 -1.98 4.34 -15.80
C THR A 355 -0.92 4.58 -16.88
N PHE A 356 -1.24 4.40 -18.17
CA PHE A 356 -0.34 4.71 -19.29
C PHE A 356 0.14 6.16 -19.29
N LEU A 357 -0.59 7.09 -18.65
CA LEU A 357 -0.14 8.49 -18.49
C LEU A 357 1.22 8.60 -17.78
N VAL A 358 1.69 7.54 -17.11
CA VAL A 358 3.04 7.47 -16.54
C VAL A 358 4.13 7.62 -17.60
N VAL A 359 3.92 7.14 -18.83
CA VAL A 359 4.91 7.18 -19.91
C VAL A 359 5.19 8.63 -20.34
N PRO A 360 4.19 9.44 -20.79
CA PRO A 360 4.43 10.85 -21.07
C PRO A 360 4.86 11.64 -19.82
N LEU A 361 4.40 11.28 -18.63
CA LEU A 361 4.82 11.94 -17.40
C LEU A 361 6.34 11.82 -17.19
N ASN A 362 6.90 10.61 -17.34
CA ASN A 362 8.34 10.37 -17.23
C ASN A 362 9.14 10.95 -18.42
N TYR A 363 8.49 11.22 -19.55
CA TYR A 363 9.11 11.93 -20.68
C TYR A 363 9.27 13.43 -20.39
N PHE A 364 8.19 14.08 -19.90
CA PHE A 364 8.18 15.54 -19.66
C PHE A 364 8.82 15.94 -18.31
N ILE A 365 8.82 15.06 -17.32
CA ILE A 365 9.39 15.30 -15.98
C ILE A 365 10.42 14.22 -15.67
N PRO A 366 11.68 14.38 -16.13
CA PRO A 366 12.71 13.36 -15.97
C PRO A 366 13.12 13.13 -14.50
N ASN A 367 12.86 14.10 -13.59
CA ASN A 367 13.16 13.95 -12.17
C ASN A 367 12.10 13.08 -11.49
N TRP A 368 12.35 11.77 -11.49
CA TRP A 368 11.45 10.77 -10.94
C TRP A 368 11.17 10.95 -9.44
N VAL A 369 12.12 11.50 -8.67
CA VAL A 369 11.96 11.72 -7.22
C VAL A 369 10.83 12.70 -6.94
N ASN A 370 10.79 13.83 -7.68
CA ASN A 370 9.73 14.83 -7.53
C ASN A 370 8.36 14.27 -7.91
N VAL A 371 8.29 13.53 -9.02
CA VAL A 371 7.05 12.88 -9.48
C VAL A 371 6.56 11.89 -8.41
N PHE A 372 7.44 11.05 -7.91
CA PHE A 372 7.12 10.04 -6.90
C PHE A 372 6.60 10.68 -5.60
N GLN A 373 7.25 11.73 -5.09
CA GLN A 373 6.83 12.41 -3.86
C GLN A 373 5.46 13.09 -3.97
N ILE A 374 5.18 13.76 -5.10
CA ILE A 374 3.88 14.40 -5.35
C ILE A 374 2.77 13.33 -5.36
N ILE A 375 3.00 12.23 -6.07
CA ILE A 375 2.03 11.15 -6.20
C ILE A 375 1.79 10.48 -4.84
N ILE A 376 2.83 10.15 -4.08
CA ILE A 376 2.70 9.54 -2.75
C ILE A 376 1.85 10.38 -1.82
N SER A 377 2.04 11.69 -1.82
CA SER A 377 1.27 12.58 -0.96
C SER A 377 -0.24 12.50 -1.26
N PHE A 378 -0.62 12.45 -2.55
CA PHE A 378 -2.01 12.27 -2.96
C PHE A 378 -2.53 10.87 -2.61
N VAL A 379 -1.70 9.84 -2.79
CA VAL A 379 -2.01 8.44 -2.45
C VAL A 379 -2.35 8.29 -0.98
N VAL A 380 -1.57 8.89 -0.08
CA VAL A 380 -1.82 8.83 1.38
C VAL A 380 -3.19 9.43 1.73
N VAL A 381 -3.52 10.57 1.14
CA VAL A 381 -4.82 11.22 1.34
C VAL A 381 -5.97 10.31 0.89
N CYS A 382 -5.90 9.74 -0.30
CA CYS A 382 -6.92 8.83 -0.82
C CYS A 382 -7.00 7.54 0.02
N ALA A 383 -5.88 7.01 0.52
CA ALA A 383 -5.84 5.85 1.40
C ALA A 383 -6.58 6.13 2.72
N ILE A 384 -6.33 7.29 3.35
CA ILE A 384 -7.02 7.69 4.58
C ILE A 384 -8.53 7.78 4.35
N VAL A 385 -8.98 8.37 3.24
CA VAL A 385 -10.41 8.40 2.89
C VAL A 385 -10.98 6.99 2.80
N ASN A 386 -10.30 6.05 2.13
CA ASN A 386 -10.76 4.67 2.02
C ASN A 386 -10.80 3.96 3.39
N TRP A 387 -9.80 4.16 4.23
CA TRP A 387 -9.76 3.57 5.57
C TRP A 387 -10.86 4.13 6.49
N TRP A 388 -11.19 5.42 6.35
CA TRP A 388 -12.39 5.98 6.99
C TRP A 388 -13.66 5.33 6.46
N MET A 389 -13.76 5.11 5.13
CA MET A 389 -14.93 4.45 4.54
C MET A 389 -15.09 3.02 5.07
N ILE A 390 -13.99 2.26 5.21
CA ILE A 390 -13.99 0.93 5.84
C ILE A 390 -14.48 1.01 7.28
N THR A 391 -13.89 1.89 8.09
CA THR A 391 -14.17 2.01 9.51
C THR A 391 -15.61 2.43 9.79
N ILE A 392 -16.15 3.40 9.04
CA ILE A 392 -17.53 3.87 9.20
C ILE A 392 -18.52 2.81 8.70
N SER A 393 -18.21 2.13 7.58
CA SER A 393 -19.03 1.03 7.08
C SER A 393 -19.10 -0.12 8.09
N HIS A 394 -17.99 -0.42 8.77
CA HIS A 394 -17.96 -1.42 9.83
C HIS A 394 -18.84 -1.03 11.05
N LEU A 395 -18.81 0.23 11.47
CA LEU A 395 -19.72 0.72 12.53
C LEU A 395 -21.19 0.51 12.16
N LYS A 396 -21.55 0.81 10.90
CA LYS A 396 -22.92 0.60 10.38
C LYS A 396 -23.27 -0.88 10.25
N PHE A 397 -22.36 -1.70 9.75
CA PHE A 397 -22.49 -3.15 9.68
C PHE A 397 -22.77 -3.75 11.06
N LYS A 398 -21.95 -3.42 12.06
CA LYS A 398 -22.13 -3.94 13.44
C LYS A 398 -23.46 -3.49 14.05
N LYS A 399 -23.88 -2.24 13.80
CA LYS A 399 -25.18 -1.76 14.28
C LYS A 399 -26.32 -2.60 13.68
N GLN A 400 -26.30 -2.90 12.37
CA GLN A 400 -27.32 -3.71 11.73
C GLN A 400 -27.26 -5.16 12.23
N LYS A 401 -26.08 -5.79 12.31
CA LYS A 401 -25.92 -7.16 12.81
C LYS A 401 -26.36 -7.32 14.26
N LYS A 402 -26.20 -6.30 15.10
CA LYS A 402 -26.74 -6.28 16.47
C LYS A 402 -28.27 -6.34 16.46
N VAL A 403 -28.93 -5.59 15.57
CA VAL A 403 -30.40 -5.61 15.42
C VAL A 403 -30.88 -7.00 14.95
N GLU A 404 -30.12 -7.63 14.06
CA GLU A 404 -30.40 -8.98 13.54
C GLU A 404 -30.04 -10.11 14.55
N HIS A 405 -29.51 -9.78 15.75
CA HIS A 405 -28.98 -10.73 16.74
C HIS A 405 -27.93 -11.71 16.16
N PHE A 406 -27.22 -11.28 15.10
CA PHE A 406 -26.23 -12.08 14.40
C PHE A 406 -24.85 -11.89 15.01
N LYS A 407 -24.19 -13.00 15.42
CA LYS A 407 -22.80 -13.01 15.87
C LYS A 407 -21.87 -13.33 14.69
N THR A 408 -20.94 -12.43 14.40
CA THR A 408 -19.93 -12.64 13.36
C THR A 408 -18.89 -13.68 13.81
N SER A 409 -18.38 -14.45 12.84
CA SER A 409 -17.41 -15.52 13.09
C SER A 409 -15.99 -15.02 13.36
N PHE A 410 -15.67 -13.78 12.93
CA PHE A 410 -14.36 -13.15 13.05
C PHE A 410 -14.47 -11.72 13.59
N PRO A 411 -14.91 -11.50 14.85
CA PRO A 411 -15.19 -10.17 15.37
C PRO A 411 -13.93 -9.31 15.48
N SER A 412 -14.06 -8.02 15.11
CA SER A 412 -13.01 -7.02 15.31
C SER A 412 -12.82 -6.74 16.80
N PRO A 413 -11.55 -6.69 17.29
CA PRO A 413 -11.26 -6.44 18.69
C PRO A 413 -11.63 -5.02 19.11
N PHE A 414 -11.97 -4.87 20.40
CA PHE A 414 -12.23 -3.58 21.04
C PHE A 414 -13.31 -2.71 20.37
N TYR A 415 -14.28 -3.33 19.66
CA TYR A 415 -15.42 -2.58 19.11
C TYR A 415 -16.25 -1.92 20.22
N PRO A 416 -16.68 -0.67 20.10
CA PRO A 416 -16.49 0.28 18.99
C PRO A 416 -15.24 1.16 19.14
N TYR A 417 -14.48 1.04 20.22
CA TYR A 417 -13.35 1.94 20.54
C TYR A 417 -12.25 1.87 19.47
N SER A 418 -11.95 0.68 18.96
CA SER A 418 -10.99 0.51 17.86
C SER A 418 -11.35 1.33 16.62
N ASN A 419 -12.64 1.45 16.30
CA ASN A 419 -13.11 2.28 15.20
C ASN A 419 -12.86 3.77 15.43
N TYR A 420 -13.20 4.27 16.63
CA TYR A 420 -12.99 5.69 16.94
C TYR A 420 -11.50 6.05 17.00
N ILE A 421 -10.66 5.18 17.58
CA ILE A 421 -9.22 5.39 17.64
C ILE A 421 -8.64 5.48 16.22
N THR A 422 -9.00 4.58 15.31
CA THR A 422 -8.52 4.63 13.93
C THR A 422 -9.00 5.88 13.19
N LEU A 423 -10.24 6.31 13.35
CA LEU A 423 -10.75 7.55 12.75
C LEU A 423 -9.97 8.78 13.22
N ILE A 424 -9.75 8.91 14.54
CA ILE A 424 -9.02 10.01 15.16
C ILE A 424 -7.56 9.99 14.71
N PHE A 425 -6.90 8.84 14.70
CA PHE A 425 -5.52 8.70 14.29
C PHE A 425 -5.29 9.19 12.86
N TYR A 426 -6.10 8.74 11.91
CA TYR A 426 -5.95 9.17 10.51
C TYR A 426 -6.37 10.62 10.29
N PHE A 427 -7.25 11.18 11.12
CA PHE A 427 -7.51 12.61 11.13
C PHE A 427 -6.26 13.41 11.56
N PHE A 428 -5.54 12.93 12.58
CA PHE A 428 -4.25 13.50 12.97
C PHE A 428 -3.20 13.45 11.85
N ILE A 429 -3.15 12.35 11.09
CA ILE A 429 -2.24 12.25 9.94
C ILE A 429 -2.55 13.33 8.89
N LEU A 430 -3.83 13.57 8.58
CA LEU A 430 -4.21 14.64 7.65
C LEU A 430 -3.82 16.04 8.16
N ILE A 431 -3.96 16.30 9.46
CA ILE A 431 -3.49 17.55 10.07
C ILE A 431 -1.97 17.66 9.94
N ALA A 432 -1.23 16.58 10.23
CA ALA A 432 0.22 16.56 10.09
C ALA A 432 0.64 16.89 8.64
N MET A 433 -0.04 16.32 7.63
CA MET A 433 0.24 16.59 6.21
C MET A 433 -0.02 18.06 5.83
N ALA A 434 -0.88 18.76 6.55
CA ALA A 434 -1.14 20.18 6.32
C ALA A 434 -0.03 21.09 6.89
N LEU A 435 0.91 20.56 7.71
CA LEU A 435 2.02 21.34 8.25
C LEU A 435 2.96 21.81 7.12
N PRO A 436 3.38 23.10 7.15
CA PRO A 436 4.25 23.67 6.11
C PRO A 436 5.56 22.90 5.91
N GLN A 437 6.11 22.32 6.98
CA GLN A 437 7.38 21.57 6.99
C GLN A 437 7.38 20.35 6.07
N LEU A 438 6.18 19.77 5.81
CA LEU A 438 6.03 18.60 4.96
C LEU A 438 5.85 18.94 3.47
N GLY A 439 5.52 20.18 3.14
CA GLY A 439 5.23 20.58 1.76
C GLY A 439 4.02 19.86 1.12
N MET A 440 3.23 19.13 1.92
CA MET A 440 2.08 18.32 1.47
C MET A 440 0.74 19.05 1.61
N ALA A 441 0.73 20.30 2.04
CA ALA A 441 -0.50 21.07 2.27
C ALA A 441 -1.37 21.21 1.00
N LYS A 442 -0.75 21.34 -0.19
CA LYS A 442 -1.47 21.42 -1.48
C LYS A 442 -2.31 20.18 -1.75
N GLN A 443 -1.81 18.98 -1.40
CA GLN A 443 -2.51 17.71 -1.58
C GLN A 443 -3.68 17.58 -0.61
N VAL A 444 -3.53 18.06 0.63
CA VAL A 444 -4.63 18.11 1.61
C VAL A 444 -5.74 19.06 1.12
N VAL A 445 -5.38 20.24 0.61
CA VAL A 445 -6.33 21.21 0.04
C VAL A 445 -7.02 20.66 -1.23
N ALA A 446 -6.39 19.75 -1.95
CA ALA A 446 -7.01 19.09 -3.12
C ALA A 446 -8.13 18.09 -2.72
N ILE A 447 -8.22 17.65 -1.46
CA ILE A 447 -9.26 16.70 -1.01
C ILE A 447 -10.68 17.24 -1.25
N PRO A 448 -11.06 18.43 -0.78
CA PRO A 448 -12.40 18.96 -1.05
C PRO A 448 -12.75 19.05 -2.53
N LEU A 449 -11.76 19.41 -3.36
CA LEU A 449 -11.94 19.46 -4.82
C LEU A 449 -12.20 18.06 -5.38
N TRP A 450 -11.41 17.07 -4.96
CA TRP A 450 -11.60 15.68 -5.36
C TRP A 450 -12.96 15.14 -4.93
N LEU A 451 -13.35 15.36 -3.67
CA LEU A 451 -14.66 14.96 -3.15
C LEU A 451 -15.80 15.63 -3.93
N LEU A 452 -15.64 16.89 -4.32
CA LEU A 452 -16.61 17.61 -5.16
C LEU A 452 -16.72 16.97 -6.54
N ILE A 453 -15.61 16.64 -7.20
CA ILE A 453 -15.59 15.95 -8.49
C ILE A 453 -16.33 14.61 -8.39
N VAL A 454 -16.04 13.81 -7.38
CA VAL A 454 -16.73 12.53 -7.16
C VAL A 454 -18.21 12.73 -6.88
N PHE A 455 -18.61 13.77 -6.12
CA PHE A 455 -20.02 14.09 -5.86
C PHE A 455 -20.76 14.52 -7.12
N LEU A 456 -20.16 15.35 -7.97
CA LEU A 456 -20.73 15.75 -9.25
C LEU A 456 -20.87 14.55 -10.19
N GLY A 457 -19.85 13.69 -10.25
CA GLY A 457 -19.90 12.42 -10.99
C GLY A 457 -21.05 11.51 -10.54
N TYR A 458 -21.27 11.42 -9.23
CA TYR A 458 -22.40 10.69 -8.66
C TYR A 458 -23.76 11.26 -9.10
N LYS A 459 -23.95 12.59 -9.04
CA LYS A 459 -25.19 13.24 -9.49
C LYS A 459 -25.47 12.99 -10.97
N ILE A 460 -24.43 13.07 -11.82
CA ILE A 460 -24.55 12.81 -13.26
C ILE A 460 -24.94 11.34 -13.52
N SER A 461 -24.30 10.41 -12.81
CA SER A 461 -24.60 8.99 -12.91
C SER A 461 -26.06 8.67 -12.53
N LYS A 462 -26.57 9.27 -11.44
CA LYS A 462 -27.97 9.12 -11.02
C LYS A 462 -28.97 9.67 -12.05
N LYS A 463 -28.73 10.84 -12.62
CA LYS A 463 -29.61 11.40 -13.67
C LYS A 463 -29.74 10.44 -14.85
N LYS A 464 -28.62 9.88 -15.35
CA LYS A 464 -28.65 8.93 -16.48
C LYS A 464 -29.45 7.64 -16.17
N LEU A 465 -29.50 7.19 -14.91
CA LEU A 465 -30.28 6.03 -14.49
C LEU A 465 -31.78 6.31 -14.40
N GLN A 466 -32.17 7.56 -14.09
CA GLN A 466 -33.59 7.98 -14.07
C GLN A 466 -34.17 8.12 -15.47
N TYR A 467 -33.38 8.58 -16.46
CA TYR A 467 -33.83 8.71 -17.86
C TYR A 467 -33.88 7.37 -18.62
N ARG A 468 -33.36 6.26 -18.05
CA ARG A 468 -33.40 4.92 -18.65
C ARG A 468 -34.47 4.01 -18.06
N ARG A 469 -35.28 4.51 -17.12
CA ARG A 469 -36.51 3.89 -16.60
C ARG A 469 -37.73 4.54 -17.25
#